data_ce8873f5dccce7a8fdeaea134e5e870f
#
_entry.id   ce8873f5dccce7a8fdeaea134e5e870f
#
_cell.length_a   1.000
_cell.length_b   1.000
_cell.length_c   1.000
_cell.angle_alpha   90.00
_cell.angle_beta   90.00
_cell.angle_gamma   90.00
#
_symmetry.space_group_name_H-M   'P 1'
#
loop_
_entity.id
_entity.type
_entity.pdbx_description
1 polymer ?
#
loop_
_entity_poly.entity_id
_entity_poly.type
_entity_poly.pdbx_seq_one_letter_code
_entity_poly.pdbx_strand_id
1 'polypeptide(L)'
;MPAVDHYENFPVASWLCPPHLRGAVVALYHFARTADDLADEGPAEAEPRLAQLAAYRRALEQASDPHSGPVHAKHHRNGTSEPLAKPLPTAQLDWPEVFGPLAQHIRAHALPLGLLHALLDAFEQDVRYTQQGRRYASRDELLDYCAKSANPIGRLLLHLYQVNDAQALAMSDAVCSSLQLINFWQDLSVDVPRGRLYLPEAGDLRAELAFARALMQQGAPLVHRVPGRAGWELRLVVQGGLRILDKVERKDPWRQRTTLVWHDWALMLWRALWMRAQ
;
A
#
# COMPACT_ATOMS: atom_id res chain seq x y z
N MET A 1 -22.21 -2.03 1.23
CA MET A 1 -21.01 -1.20 1.47
C MET A 1 -20.75 -0.44 0.19
N PRO A 2 -20.60 0.89 0.20
CA PRO A 2 -20.29 1.65 -1.00
C PRO A 2 -18.92 1.17 -1.53
N ALA A 3 -18.83 0.98 -2.83
CA ALA A 3 -17.57 0.76 -3.51
C ALA A 3 -16.69 2.00 -3.28
N VAL A 4 -15.44 1.78 -2.90
CA VAL A 4 -14.47 2.85 -2.76
C VAL A 4 -14.18 3.35 -4.17
N ASP A 5 -14.79 4.47 -4.54
CA ASP A 5 -14.65 5.13 -5.84
C ASP A 5 -13.36 5.98 -5.80
N HIS A 6 -12.21 5.32 -5.83
CA HIS A 6 -10.94 6.00 -6.03
C HIS A 6 -10.18 5.40 -7.22
N TYR A 7 -9.54 6.25 -7.93
CA TYR A 7 -8.69 6.24 -9.12
C TYR A 7 -7.72 5.06 -9.30
N GLU A 8 -7.94 3.97 -8.60
CA GLU A 8 -7.07 2.80 -8.61
C GLU A 8 -7.37 1.90 -9.82
N ASN A 9 -6.32 1.37 -10.43
CA ASN A 9 -6.44 0.45 -11.56
C ASN A 9 -7.13 -0.88 -11.20
N PHE A 10 -7.27 -1.19 -9.88
CA PHE A 10 -7.87 -2.42 -9.37
C PHE A 10 -8.74 -2.16 -8.13
N PRO A 11 -9.89 -2.86 -7.99
CA PRO A 11 -10.75 -2.71 -6.82
C PRO A 11 -10.06 -3.27 -5.57
N VAL A 12 -10.05 -2.47 -4.51
CA VAL A 12 -9.55 -2.90 -3.20
C VAL A 12 -10.48 -3.96 -2.61
N ALA A 13 -9.91 -5.04 -2.09
CA ALA A 13 -10.64 -6.19 -1.54
C ALA A 13 -11.73 -6.68 -2.50
N SER A 14 -11.34 -6.97 -3.74
CA SER A 14 -12.24 -7.46 -4.78
C SER A 14 -13.03 -8.70 -4.31
N TRP A 15 -14.04 -9.10 -5.09
CA TRP A 15 -14.76 -10.32 -4.79
C TRP A 15 -13.88 -11.59 -4.86
N LEU A 16 -12.70 -11.51 -5.45
CA LEU A 16 -11.69 -12.56 -5.46
C LEU A 16 -10.98 -12.69 -4.11
N CYS A 17 -10.92 -11.64 -3.29
CA CYS A 17 -10.40 -11.70 -1.93
C CYS A 17 -11.29 -12.60 -1.06
N PRO A 18 -10.72 -13.57 -0.32
CA PRO A 18 -11.46 -14.44 0.59
C PRO A 18 -12.29 -13.63 1.60
N PRO A 19 -13.58 -13.98 1.83
CA PRO A 19 -14.47 -13.19 2.69
C PRO A 19 -13.92 -12.91 4.09
N HIS A 20 -13.21 -13.88 4.69
CA HIS A 20 -12.65 -13.76 6.04
C HIS A 20 -11.43 -12.83 6.13
N LEU A 21 -10.77 -12.52 4.99
CA LEU A 21 -9.64 -11.59 4.94
C LEU A 21 -10.01 -10.19 4.45
N ARG A 22 -11.21 -10.01 3.87
CA ARG A 22 -11.62 -8.71 3.31
C ARG A 22 -11.55 -7.57 4.31
N GLY A 23 -11.96 -7.82 5.56
CA GLY A 23 -11.90 -6.81 6.62
C GLY A 23 -10.46 -6.35 6.88
N ALA A 24 -9.51 -7.28 6.92
CA ALA A 24 -8.10 -6.97 7.11
C ALA A 24 -7.52 -6.19 5.91
N VAL A 25 -7.83 -6.60 4.69
CA VAL A 25 -7.38 -5.91 3.47
C VAL A 25 -7.94 -4.49 3.38
N VAL A 26 -9.23 -4.31 3.72
CA VAL A 26 -9.87 -2.98 3.76
C VAL A 26 -9.25 -2.09 4.84
N ALA A 27 -8.96 -2.63 6.02
CA ALA A 27 -8.32 -1.87 7.10
C ALA A 27 -6.89 -1.43 6.73
N LEU A 28 -6.11 -2.32 6.09
CA LEU A 28 -4.77 -1.99 5.57
C LEU A 28 -4.84 -0.92 4.48
N TYR A 29 -5.83 -1.00 3.59
CA TYR A 29 -6.04 0.01 2.56
C TYR A 29 -6.35 1.38 3.16
N HIS A 30 -7.32 1.46 4.07
CA HIS A 30 -7.66 2.72 4.72
C HIS A 30 -6.48 3.32 5.49
N PHE A 31 -5.68 2.47 6.15
CA PHE A 31 -4.45 2.92 6.80
C PHE A 31 -3.47 3.54 5.80
N ALA A 32 -3.16 2.83 4.72
CA ALA A 32 -2.20 3.31 3.72
C ALA A 32 -2.73 4.56 3.00
N ARG A 33 -4.02 4.56 2.61
CA ARG A 33 -4.63 5.68 1.90
C ARG A 33 -4.72 6.95 2.76
N THR A 34 -5.11 6.82 4.02
CA THR A 34 -5.14 7.99 4.92
C THR A 34 -3.76 8.57 5.14
N ALA A 35 -2.72 7.73 5.29
CA ALA A 35 -1.34 8.20 5.41
C ALA A 35 -0.85 8.90 4.13
N ASP A 36 -1.23 8.38 2.96
CA ASP A 36 -0.97 8.98 1.64
C ASP A 36 -1.63 10.35 1.53
N ASP A 37 -2.93 10.45 1.87
CA ASP A 37 -3.67 11.72 1.87
C ASP A 37 -3.05 12.75 2.82
N LEU A 38 -2.57 12.35 4.01
CA LEU A 38 -1.85 13.23 4.94
C LEU A 38 -0.51 13.73 4.36
N ALA A 39 0.15 12.92 3.54
CA ALA A 39 1.39 13.32 2.87
C ALA A 39 1.13 14.23 1.66
N ASP A 40 0.03 14.00 0.93
CA ASP A 40 -0.22 14.58 -0.38
C ASP A 40 -1.19 15.77 -0.37
N GLU A 41 -2.16 15.75 0.54
CA GLU A 41 -3.24 16.74 0.61
C GLU A 41 -3.03 17.73 1.76
N GLY A 42 -3.68 18.90 1.66
CA GLY A 42 -3.62 19.92 2.71
C GLY A 42 -2.58 21.03 2.45
N PRO A 43 -2.04 21.67 3.51
CA PRO A 43 -1.11 22.78 3.37
C PRO A 43 0.12 22.40 2.53
N ALA A 44 0.55 23.31 1.64
CA ALA A 44 1.71 23.07 0.77
C ALA A 44 3.03 22.89 1.54
N GLU A 45 3.07 23.34 2.80
CA GLU A 45 4.24 23.29 3.67
C GLU A 45 4.46 21.88 4.22
N ALA A 46 5.72 21.45 4.27
CA ALA A 46 6.07 20.09 4.73
C ALA A 46 5.91 19.90 6.24
N GLU A 47 6.23 20.90 7.07
CA GLU A 47 6.18 20.78 8.53
C GLU A 47 4.80 20.33 9.06
N PRO A 48 3.67 20.95 8.67
CA PRO A 48 2.36 20.49 9.08
C PRO A 48 2.06 19.05 8.67
N ARG A 49 2.45 18.62 7.46
CA ARG A 49 2.26 17.25 6.96
C ARG A 49 3.09 16.26 7.77
N LEU A 50 4.35 16.57 8.03
CA LEU A 50 5.23 15.74 8.87
C LEU A 50 4.70 15.63 10.31
N ALA A 51 4.17 16.73 10.87
CA ALA A 51 3.55 16.71 12.19
C ALA A 51 2.30 15.80 12.23
N GLN A 52 1.47 15.83 11.18
CA GLN A 52 0.31 14.95 11.05
C GLN A 52 0.72 13.46 10.90
N LEU A 53 1.73 13.16 10.06
CA LEU A 53 2.27 11.81 9.93
C LEU A 53 2.87 11.30 11.24
N ALA A 54 3.56 12.17 12.00
CA ALA A 54 4.05 11.83 13.33
C ALA A 54 2.92 11.56 14.34
N ALA A 55 1.80 12.31 14.28
CA ALA A 55 0.61 12.03 15.08
C ALA A 55 -0.04 10.71 14.68
N TYR A 56 -0.13 10.45 13.37
CA TYR A 56 -0.67 9.21 12.84
C TYR A 56 0.15 7.99 13.24
N ARG A 57 1.49 8.12 13.27
CA ARG A 57 2.40 7.09 13.80
C ARG A 57 2.15 6.80 15.28
N ARG A 58 1.97 7.83 16.12
CA ARG A 58 1.62 7.63 17.53
C ARG A 58 0.28 6.93 17.70
N ALA A 59 -0.72 7.26 16.86
CA ALA A 59 -2.00 6.57 16.87
C ALA A 59 -1.87 5.08 16.49
N LEU A 60 -0.99 4.72 15.54
CA LEU A 60 -0.66 3.34 15.22
C LEU A 60 -0.06 2.62 16.44
N GLU A 61 0.91 3.24 17.12
CA GLU A 61 1.54 2.68 18.31
C GLU A 61 0.53 2.43 19.43
N GLN A 62 -0.35 3.41 19.69
CA GLN A 62 -1.43 3.27 20.67
C GLN A 62 -2.42 2.15 20.31
N ALA A 63 -2.84 2.07 19.05
CA ALA A 63 -3.76 1.05 18.57
C ALA A 63 -3.17 -0.36 18.62
N SER A 64 -1.84 -0.46 18.54
CA SER A 64 -1.08 -1.72 18.56
C SER A 64 -0.74 -2.21 19.95
N ASP A 65 -0.88 -1.37 20.99
CA ASP A 65 -0.60 -1.75 22.37
C ASP A 65 -1.62 -2.79 22.85
N PRO A 66 -1.19 -3.97 23.30
CA PRO A 66 -2.08 -5.00 23.83
C PRO A 66 -2.91 -4.56 25.04
N HIS A 67 -2.45 -3.53 25.77
CA HIS A 67 -3.08 -3.01 26.97
C HIS A 67 -4.11 -1.91 26.66
N SER A 68 -4.22 -1.43 25.43
CA SER A 68 -5.15 -0.38 24.99
C SER A 68 -6.56 -0.90 24.65
N GLY A 69 -6.91 -2.13 25.04
CA GLY A 69 -8.23 -2.71 24.80
C GLY A 69 -9.33 -2.01 25.60
N PRO A 70 -10.61 -1.94 25.12
CA PRO A 70 -11.72 -1.45 25.91
C PRO A 70 -11.82 -2.29 27.17
N VAL A 71 -11.79 -1.61 28.31
CA VAL A 71 -12.06 -2.25 29.61
C VAL A 71 -13.49 -2.79 29.55
N HIS A 72 -13.63 -4.10 29.29
CA HIS A 72 -14.90 -4.77 29.49
C HIS A 72 -15.28 -4.62 30.95
N ALA A 73 -16.29 -3.81 31.22
CA ALA A 73 -16.93 -3.71 32.54
C ALA A 73 -17.41 -5.11 32.93
N LYS A 74 -16.63 -5.80 33.75
CA LYS A 74 -17.09 -6.99 34.47
C LYS A 74 -18.15 -6.51 35.45
N HIS A 75 -19.40 -6.87 35.17
CA HIS A 75 -20.47 -6.78 36.18
C HIS A 75 -20.07 -7.60 37.39
N HIS A 76 -19.49 -6.96 38.39
CA HIS A 76 -19.52 -7.47 39.77
C HIS A 76 -20.73 -6.92 40.49
N ARG A 77 -21.67 -7.83 40.77
CA ARG A 77 -22.69 -7.63 41.82
C ARG A 77 -22.00 -7.68 43.17
N ASN A 78 -22.44 -6.76 44.01
CA ASN A 78 -22.32 -6.65 45.45
C ASN A 78 -21.17 -5.83 46.07
N GLY A 79 -21.56 -4.66 46.54
CA GLY A 79 -21.43 -4.25 47.93
C GLY A 79 -20.09 -3.63 48.34
N THR A 80 -20.19 -2.36 48.61
CA THR A 80 -19.41 -1.42 49.43
C THR A 80 -18.70 -0.32 48.64
N SER A 81 -19.18 0.87 48.89
CA SER A 81 -18.78 2.14 48.31
C SER A 81 -17.48 2.64 48.94
N GLU A 82 -16.39 2.55 48.19
CA GLU A 82 -15.25 3.47 48.36
C GLU A 82 -15.23 4.46 47.20
N PRO A 83 -14.83 5.74 47.37
CA PRO A 83 -14.80 6.72 46.29
C PRO A 83 -13.73 6.35 45.30
N LEU A 84 -14.15 5.83 44.14
CA LEU A 84 -13.28 5.47 43.01
C LEU A 84 -12.54 6.72 42.57
N ALA A 85 -11.22 6.61 42.51
CA ALA A 85 -10.36 7.54 41.79
C ALA A 85 -10.97 7.83 40.41
N LYS A 86 -11.02 9.12 40.02
CA LYS A 86 -11.49 9.54 38.68
C LYS A 86 -10.85 8.63 37.62
N PRO A 87 -11.64 8.02 36.73
CA PRO A 87 -11.05 7.28 35.62
C PRO A 87 -10.15 8.25 34.84
N LEU A 88 -8.91 7.85 34.65
CA LEU A 88 -8.02 8.52 33.72
C LEU A 88 -8.77 8.67 32.39
N PRO A 89 -8.72 9.85 31.74
CA PRO A 89 -9.37 10.03 30.45
C PRO A 89 -8.85 8.92 29.51
N THR A 90 -9.75 8.08 29.04
CA THR A 90 -9.49 7.14 27.95
C THR A 90 -8.96 8.00 26.81
N ALA A 91 -7.68 7.88 26.50
CA ALA A 91 -7.08 8.63 25.39
C ALA A 91 -7.94 8.33 24.15
N GLN A 92 -8.61 9.36 23.66
CA GLN A 92 -9.45 9.23 22.47
C GLN A 92 -8.47 8.94 21.32
N LEU A 93 -8.65 7.82 20.67
CA LEU A 93 -7.80 7.41 19.56
C LEU A 93 -8.01 8.40 18.41
N ASP A 94 -6.96 9.02 17.94
CA ASP A 94 -7.01 9.82 16.72
C ASP A 94 -7.30 8.88 15.53
N TRP A 95 -8.08 9.32 14.55
CA TRP A 95 -8.58 8.52 13.41
C TRP A 95 -9.22 7.18 13.83
N PRO A 96 -10.25 7.18 14.68
CA PRO A 96 -10.83 5.94 15.22
C PRO A 96 -11.44 5.04 14.14
N GLU A 97 -11.90 5.62 13.04
CA GLU A 97 -12.44 4.90 11.87
C GLU A 97 -11.37 4.09 11.12
N VAL A 98 -10.09 4.48 11.21
CA VAL A 98 -8.95 3.76 10.63
C VAL A 98 -8.37 2.79 11.66
N PHE A 99 -7.99 3.31 12.82
CA PHE A 99 -7.24 2.52 13.81
C PHE A 99 -8.10 1.54 14.60
N GLY A 100 -9.40 1.78 14.74
CA GLY A 100 -10.32 0.84 15.38
C GLY A 100 -10.36 -0.52 14.67
N PRO A 101 -10.71 -0.57 13.38
CA PRO A 101 -10.66 -1.80 12.59
C PRO A 101 -9.24 -2.37 12.45
N LEU A 102 -8.23 -1.52 12.21
CA LEU A 102 -6.85 -1.96 12.03
C LEU A 102 -6.33 -2.69 13.28
N ALA A 103 -6.56 -2.15 14.49
CA ALA A 103 -6.15 -2.76 15.75
C ALA A 103 -6.75 -4.16 15.95
N GLN A 104 -8.00 -4.37 15.53
CA GLN A 104 -8.63 -5.69 15.56
C GLN A 104 -7.89 -6.68 14.67
N HIS A 105 -7.53 -6.26 13.44
CA HIS A 105 -6.83 -7.12 12.49
C HIS A 105 -5.36 -7.32 12.83
N ILE A 106 -4.67 -6.32 13.41
CA ILE A 106 -3.32 -6.48 13.95
C ILE A 106 -3.30 -7.62 14.97
N ARG A 107 -4.24 -7.62 15.92
CA ARG A 107 -4.34 -8.68 16.94
C ARG A 107 -4.78 -10.03 16.38
N ALA A 108 -5.82 -10.04 15.53
CA ALA A 108 -6.39 -11.26 14.99
C ALA A 108 -5.44 -12.03 14.06
N HIS A 109 -4.61 -11.32 13.32
CA HIS A 109 -3.70 -11.90 12.33
C HIS A 109 -2.23 -11.74 12.69
N ALA A 110 -1.88 -11.19 13.86
CA ALA A 110 -0.52 -10.88 14.27
C ALA A 110 0.26 -10.12 13.16
N LEU A 111 -0.36 -9.04 12.62
CA LEU A 111 0.24 -8.29 11.51
C LEU A 111 1.60 -7.71 11.91
N PRO A 112 2.64 -7.83 11.07
CA PRO A 112 3.98 -7.33 11.38
C PRO A 112 4.01 -5.79 11.32
N LEU A 113 4.02 -5.15 12.49
CA LEU A 113 3.96 -3.68 12.64
C LEU A 113 5.09 -2.95 11.92
N GLY A 114 6.28 -3.57 11.81
CA GLY A 114 7.40 -2.98 11.08
C GLY A 114 7.08 -2.65 9.63
N LEU A 115 6.16 -3.39 8.99
CA LEU A 115 5.71 -3.10 7.62
C LEU A 115 4.82 -1.86 7.56
N LEU A 116 3.97 -1.64 8.58
CA LEU A 116 3.13 -0.44 8.68
C LEU A 116 4.00 0.80 8.97
N HIS A 117 5.02 0.68 9.83
CA HIS A 117 5.97 1.75 10.07
C HIS A 117 6.80 2.09 8.82
N ALA A 118 7.20 1.09 8.03
CA ALA A 118 7.93 1.32 6.79
C ALA A 118 7.11 2.16 5.78
N LEU A 119 5.80 1.94 5.68
CA LEU A 119 4.92 2.80 4.86
C LEU A 119 4.94 4.26 5.34
N LEU A 120 4.87 4.50 6.65
CA LEU A 120 4.93 5.85 7.19
C LEU A 120 6.30 6.50 6.94
N ASP A 121 7.40 5.73 7.03
CA ASP A 121 8.74 6.21 6.70
C ASP A 121 8.84 6.65 5.23
N ALA A 122 8.17 5.92 4.32
CA ALA A 122 8.12 6.27 2.90
C ALA A 122 7.36 7.59 2.68
N PHE A 123 6.18 7.76 3.27
CA PHE A 123 5.39 8.99 3.15
C PHE A 123 6.12 10.21 3.75
N GLU A 124 6.77 10.05 4.90
CA GLU A 124 7.61 11.11 5.47
C GLU A 124 8.80 11.45 4.55
N GLN A 125 9.43 10.44 3.93
CA GLN A 125 10.51 10.65 2.96
C GLN A 125 10.00 11.44 1.75
N ASP A 126 8.82 11.12 1.23
CA ASP A 126 8.25 11.76 0.05
C ASP A 126 7.94 13.23 0.30
N VAL A 127 7.34 13.55 1.45
CA VAL A 127 7.12 14.94 1.88
C VAL A 127 8.43 15.73 1.93
N ARG A 128 9.50 15.15 2.52
CA ARG A 128 10.82 15.83 2.62
C ARG A 128 11.47 16.01 1.25
N TYR A 129 11.42 15.00 0.38
CA TYR A 129 12.02 15.07 -0.95
C TYR A 129 11.31 16.08 -1.84
N THR A 130 9.97 16.08 -1.80
CA THR A 130 9.14 17.05 -2.53
C THR A 130 9.45 18.48 -2.08
N GLN A 131 9.53 18.74 -0.77
CA GLN A 131 9.89 20.06 -0.24
C GLN A 131 11.26 20.53 -0.70
N GLN A 132 12.24 19.61 -0.74
CA GLN A 132 13.62 19.93 -1.14
C GLN A 132 13.79 19.99 -2.68
N GLY A 133 12.76 19.67 -3.46
CA GLY A 133 12.89 19.48 -4.91
C GLY A 133 13.91 18.37 -5.25
N ARG A 134 14.10 17.41 -4.33
CA ARG A 134 15.10 16.35 -4.47
C ARG A 134 14.64 15.28 -5.41
N ARG A 135 15.52 14.88 -6.33
CA ARG A 135 15.34 13.73 -7.19
C ARG A 135 16.12 12.52 -6.66
N TYR A 136 15.74 11.34 -7.07
CA TYR A 136 16.49 10.11 -6.81
C TYR A 136 17.76 10.09 -7.67
N ALA A 137 18.93 9.92 -7.05
CA ALA A 137 20.20 9.92 -7.75
C ALA A 137 20.38 8.66 -8.62
N SER A 138 19.81 7.54 -8.20
CA SER A 138 19.94 6.26 -8.90
C SER A 138 18.66 5.43 -8.82
N ARG A 139 18.59 4.39 -9.65
CA ARG A 139 17.54 3.36 -9.57
C ARG A 139 17.56 2.63 -8.23
N ASP A 140 18.73 2.36 -7.69
CA ASP A 140 18.85 1.66 -6.40
C ASP A 140 18.23 2.48 -5.27
N GLU A 141 18.47 3.80 -5.23
CA GLU A 141 17.81 4.70 -4.27
C GLU A 141 16.28 4.71 -4.45
N LEU A 142 15.80 4.67 -5.70
CA LEU A 142 14.37 4.58 -5.97
C LEU A 142 13.78 3.21 -5.55
N LEU A 143 14.53 2.14 -5.71
CA LEU A 143 14.13 0.81 -5.24
C LEU A 143 14.12 0.74 -3.70
N ASP A 144 15.04 1.41 -3.01
CA ASP A 144 15.01 1.55 -1.55
C ASP A 144 13.75 2.28 -1.07
N TYR A 145 13.28 3.26 -1.85
CA TYR A 145 11.99 3.88 -1.60
C TYR A 145 10.83 2.89 -1.84
N CYS A 146 10.81 2.16 -2.95
CA CYS A 146 9.80 1.13 -3.24
C CYS A 146 9.75 0.04 -2.15
N ALA A 147 10.91 -0.29 -1.56
CA ALA A 147 10.99 -1.26 -0.45
C ALA A 147 10.22 -0.81 0.81
N LYS A 148 9.97 0.49 0.95
CA LYS A 148 9.19 1.07 2.06
C LYS A 148 7.76 1.44 1.64
N SER A 149 7.55 1.90 0.41
CA SER A 149 6.26 2.44 -0.05
C SER A 149 5.33 1.39 -0.65
N ALA A 150 5.86 0.33 -1.27
CA ALA A 150 5.08 -0.67 -2.00
C ALA A 150 5.24 -2.10 -1.46
N ASN A 151 6.48 -2.55 -1.22
CA ASN A 151 6.74 -3.92 -0.80
C ASN A 151 6.04 -4.32 0.51
N PRO A 152 5.88 -3.43 1.52
CA PRO A 152 5.15 -3.76 2.73
C PRO A 152 3.71 -4.21 2.48
N ILE A 153 3.02 -3.63 1.51
CA ILE A 153 1.64 -4.02 1.16
C ILE A 153 1.62 -5.47 0.66
N GLY A 154 2.49 -5.83 -0.27
CA GLY A 154 2.58 -7.21 -0.77
C GLY A 154 2.93 -8.20 0.33
N ARG A 155 3.88 -7.86 1.20
CA ARG A 155 4.27 -8.71 2.34
C ARG A 155 3.15 -8.87 3.38
N LEU A 156 2.38 -7.82 3.67
CA LEU A 156 1.20 -7.88 4.54
C LEU A 156 0.11 -8.80 3.94
N LEU A 157 -0.14 -8.70 2.64
CA LEU A 157 -1.08 -9.58 1.95
C LEU A 157 -0.60 -11.04 1.98
N LEU A 158 0.68 -11.31 1.68
CA LEU A 158 1.24 -12.65 1.78
C LEU A 158 1.15 -13.22 3.20
N HIS A 159 1.40 -12.38 4.23
CA HIS A 159 1.23 -12.77 5.62
C HIS A 159 -0.22 -13.20 5.92
N LEU A 160 -1.22 -12.44 5.44
CA LEU A 160 -2.63 -12.81 5.57
C LEU A 160 -2.98 -14.11 4.85
N TYR A 161 -2.34 -14.41 3.72
CA TYR A 161 -2.49 -15.67 2.98
C TYR A 161 -1.60 -16.80 3.50
N GLN A 162 -0.83 -16.57 4.58
CA GLN A 162 0.09 -17.53 5.18
C GLN A 162 1.18 -18.02 4.22
N VAL A 163 1.63 -17.15 3.32
CA VAL A 163 2.73 -17.38 2.38
C VAL A 163 3.95 -16.61 2.88
N ASN A 164 4.88 -17.31 3.54
CA ASN A 164 5.98 -16.67 4.29
C ASN A 164 7.37 -17.13 3.86
N ASP A 165 7.50 -17.92 2.81
CA ASP A 165 8.81 -18.36 2.34
C ASP A 165 9.58 -17.24 1.63
N ALA A 166 10.90 -17.27 1.75
CA ALA A 166 11.78 -16.22 1.25
C ALA A 166 11.65 -15.97 -0.26
N GLN A 167 11.39 -17.02 -1.04
CA GLN A 167 11.23 -16.90 -2.48
C GLN A 167 9.92 -16.18 -2.84
N ALA A 168 8.81 -16.51 -2.17
CA ALA A 168 7.53 -15.83 -2.38
C ALA A 168 7.61 -14.36 -1.96
N LEU A 169 8.29 -14.05 -0.85
CA LEU A 169 8.53 -12.67 -0.42
C LEU A 169 9.34 -11.88 -1.46
N ALA A 170 10.42 -12.46 -1.98
CA ALA A 170 11.24 -11.81 -3.02
C ALA A 170 10.45 -11.57 -4.33
N MET A 171 9.60 -12.54 -4.72
CA MET A 171 8.70 -12.37 -5.87
C MET A 171 7.66 -11.28 -5.63
N SER A 172 7.10 -11.18 -4.41
CA SER A 172 6.16 -10.13 -4.04
C SER A 172 6.81 -8.75 -4.10
N ASP A 173 8.01 -8.62 -3.55
CA ASP A 173 8.77 -7.37 -3.61
C ASP A 173 9.03 -6.94 -5.06
N ALA A 174 9.38 -7.89 -5.94
CA ALA A 174 9.58 -7.62 -7.36
C ALA A 174 8.28 -7.13 -8.04
N VAL A 175 7.12 -7.75 -7.76
CA VAL A 175 5.81 -7.29 -8.27
C VAL A 175 5.48 -5.92 -7.75
N CYS A 176 5.57 -5.70 -6.43
CA CYS A 176 5.21 -4.44 -5.79
C CYS A 176 6.10 -3.28 -6.24
N SER A 177 7.42 -3.48 -6.25
CA SER A 177 8.36 -2.46 -6.77
C SER A 177 8.11 -2.16 -8.24
N SER A 178 7.86 -3.19 -9.07
CA SER A 178 7.51 -2.97 -10.47
C SER A 178 6.23 -2.15 -10.63
N LEU A 179 5.17 -2.46 -9.90
CA LEU A 179 3.91 -1.70 -9.93
C LEU A 179 4.12 -0.25 -9.51
N GLN A 180 4.91 -0.01 -8.48
CA GLN A 180 5.22 1.33 -8.02
C GLN A 180 5.97 2.14 -9.07
N LEU A 181 7.01 1.55 -9.69
CA LEU A 181 7.74 2.16 -10.79
C LEU A 181 6.83 2.46 -11.99
N ILE A 182 5.94 1.53 -12.35
CA ILE A 182 4.96 1.73 -13.42
C ILE A 182 4.05 2.93 -13.11
N ASN A 183 3.56 3.06 -11.88
CA ASN A 183 2.73 4.17 -11.46
C ASN A 183 3.47 5.51 -11.58
N PHE A 184 4.71 5.60 -11.14
CA PHE A 184 5.52 6.81 -11.28
C PHE A 184 5.66 7.27 -12.73
N TRP A 185 5.88 6.36 -13.65
CA TRP A 185 6.04 6.74 -15.06
C TRP A 185 4.72 6.86 -15.82
N GLN A 186 3.68 6.23 -15.35
CA GLN A 186 2.31 6.45 -15.81
C GLN A 186 1.84 7.87 -15.48
N ASP A 187 2.24 8.40 -14.31
CA ASP A 187 1.73 9.62 -13.72
C ASP A 187 2.64 10.85 -13.91
N LEU A 188 3.69 10.76 -14.76
CA LEU A 188 4.61 11.88 -15.02
C LEU A 188 3.89 13.18 -15.38
N SER A 189 2.83 13.15 -16.20
CA SER A 189 2.07 14.35 -16.56
C SER A 189 1.28 14.97 -15.38
N VAL A 190 1.08 14.22 -14.30
CA VAL A 190 0.36 14.63 -13.08
C VAL A 190 1.34 15.06 -11.99
N ASP A 191 2.42 14.29 -11.80
CA ASP A 191 3.35 14.45 -10.69
C ASP A 191 4.37 15.56 -10.93
N VAL A 192 4.88 15.69 -12.17
CA VAL A 192 5.87 16.72 -12.50
C VAL A 192 5.35 18.15 -12.21
N PRO A 193 4.12 18.52 -12.57
CA PRO A 193 3.57 19.83 -12.19
C PRO A 193 3.43 20.03 -10.68
N ARG A 194 3.40 18.96 -9.89
CA ARG A 194 3.33 18.97 -8.43
C ARG A 194 4.72 18.99 -7.76
N GLY A 195 5.80 19.08 -8.57
CA GLY A 195 7.19 19.08 -8.09
C GLY A 195 7.74 17.69 -7.77
N ARG A 196 7.08 16.62 -8.22
CA ARG A 196 7.50 15.23 -7.99
C ARG A 196 8.04 14.63 -9.27
N LEU A 197 9.26 14.13 -9.23
CA LEU A 197 9.87 13.44 -10.36
C LEU A 197 10.65 12.21 -9.88
N TYR A 198 10.00 11.06 -10.01
CA TYR A 198 10.57 9.78 -9.57
C TYR A 198 11.53 9.14 -10.60
N LEU A 199 11.74 9.76 -11.76
CA LEU A 199 12.76 9.30 -12.70
C LEU A 199 14.16 9.62 -12.14
N PRO A 200 15.07 8.63 -12.00
CA PRO A 200 16.44 8.87 -11.56
C PRO A 200 17.17 9.94 -12.40
N GLU A 201 18.10 10.68 -11.80
CA GLU A 201 18.76 11.82 -12.46
C GLU A 201 19.44 11.43 -13.79
N ALA A 202 20.13 10.28 -13.81
CA ALA A 202 20.77 9.73 -14.99
C ALA A 202 19.90 8.70 -15.74
N GLY A 203 18.60 8.59 -15.36
CA GLY A 203 17.70 7.56 -15.90
C GLY A 203 17.16 7.91 -17.28
N ASP A 204 17.23 6.96 -18.20
CA ASP A 204 16.49 6.97 -19.45
C ASP A 204 15.15 6.25 -19.26
N LEU A 205 14.05 6.93 -19.53
CA LEU A 205 12.70 6.39 -19.30
C LEU A 205 12.49 5.04 -20.01
N ARG A 206 13.04 4.86 -21.21
CA ARG A 206 12.90 3.59 -21.94
C ARG A 206 13.63 2.44 -21.22
N ALA A 207 14.83 2.71 -20.70
CA ALA A 207 15.59 1.73 -19.92
C ALA A 207 14.87 1.40 -18.60
N GLU A 208 14.27 2.40 -17.95
CA GLU A 208 13.51 2.21 -16.73
C GLU A 208 12.22 1.41 -16.95
N LEU A 209 11.48 1.66 -18.04
CA LEU A 209 10.31 0.85 -18.41
C LEU A 209 10.69 -0.62 -18.69
N ALA A 210 11.80 -0.84 -19.40
CA ALA A 210 12.32 -2.19 -19.64
C ALA A 210 12.72 -2.89 -18.32
N PHE A 211 13.34 -2.17 -17.40
CA PHE A 211 13.68 -2.68 -16.07
C PHE A 211 12.43 -3.09 -15.27
N ALA A 212 11.40 -2.23 -15.19
CA ALA A 212 10.17 -2.57 -14.49
C ALA A 212 9.49 -3.80 -15.11
N ARG A 213 9.53 -3.93 -16.43
CA ARG A 213 9.00 -5.12 -17.12
C ARG A 213 9.75 -6.39 -16.70
N ALA A 214 11.08 -6.34 -16.67
CA ALA A 214 11.90 -7.47 -16.22
C ALA A 214 11.61 -7.84 -14.76
N LEU A 215 11.49 -6.82 -13.89
CA LEU A 215 11.16 -7.01 -12.47
C LEU A 215 9.77 -7.62 -12.29
N MET A 216 8.76 -7.17 -13.05
CA MET A 216 7.43 -7.78 -13.07
C MET A 216 7.48 -9.24 -13.49
N GLN A 217 8.26 -9.56 -14.53
CA GLN A 217 8.40 -10.94 -15.01
C GLN A 217 9.10 -11.83 -13.99
N GLN A 218 10.10 -11.30 -13.28
CA GLN A 218 10.75 -12.01 -12.18
C GLN A 218 9.78 -12.35 -11.04
N GLY A 219 8.87 -11.43 -10.70
CA GLY A 219 7.88 -11.64 -9.65
C GLY A 219 6.65 -12.43 -10.09
N ALA A 220 6.34 -12.49 -11.39
CA ALA A 220 5.12 -13.08 -11.94
C ALA A 220 4.84 -14.53 -11.50
N PRO A 221 5.83 -15.43 -11.29
CA PRO A 221 5.57 -16.80 -10.81
C PRO A 221 4.87 -16.86 -9.44
N LEU A 222 4.87 -15.77 -8.66
CA LEU A 222 4.14 -15.68 -7.40
C LEU A 222 2.66 -16.04 -7.53
N VAL A 223 2.04 -15.77 -8.69
CA VAL A 223 0.62 -16.06 -8.95
C VAL A 223 0.24 -17.53 -8.78
N HIS A 224 1.21 -18.44 -8.84
CA HIS A 224 1.03 -19.88 -8.64
C HIS A 224 1.28 -20.32 -7.20
N ARG A 225 1.83 -19.43 -6.37
CA ARG A 225 2.14 -19.70 -4.96
C ARG A 225 1.08 -19.15 -4.02
N VAL A 226 0.36 -18.11 -4.46
CA VAL A 226 -0.76 -17.54 -3.69
C VAL A 226 -1.99 -18.43 -3.91
N PRO A 227 -2.64 -18.91 -2.82
CA PRO A 227 -3.68 -19.92 -2.94
C PRO A 227 -5.01 -19.37 -3.48
N GLY A 228 -5.75 -20.23 -4.18
CA GLY A 228 -7.13 -20.03 -4.54
C GLY A 228 -7.41 -18.80 -5.40
N ARG A 229 -8.47 -18.05 -5.04
CA ARG A 229 -8.92 -16.88 -5.80
C ARG A 229 -7.93 -15.72 -5.78
N ALA A 230 -7.16 -15.58 -4.70
CA ALA A 230 -6.15 -14.53 -4.57
C ALA A 230 -5.03 -14.68 -5.61
N GLY A 231 -4.63 -15.91 -5.95
CA GLY A 231 -3.71 -16.15 -7.07
C GLY A 231 -4.28 -15.70 -8.41
N TRP A 232 -5.59 -15.82 -8.63
CA TRP A 232 -6.25 -15.28 -9.82
C TRP A 232 -6.29 -13.75 -9.84
N GLU A 233 -6.56 -13.13 -8.70
CA GLU A 233 -6.50 -11.69 -8.55
C GLU A 233 -5.09 -11.16 -8.88
N LEU A 234 -4.06 -11.81 -8.33
CA LEU A 234 -2.67 -11.44 -8.59
C LEU A 234 -2.29 -11.59 -10.08
N ARG A 235 -2.83 -12.59 -10.80
CA ARG A 235 -2.65 -12.71 -12.26
C ARG A 235 -3.16 -11.46 -13.00
N LEU A 236 -4.34 -10.97 -12.61
CA LEU A 236 -4.91 -9.75 -13.20
C LEU A 236 -4.08 -8.51 -12.86
N VAL A 237 -3.57 -8.42 -11.65
CA VAL A 237 -2.68 -7.33 -11.22
C VAL A 237 -1.40 -7.32 -12.06
N VAL A 238 -0.73 -8.47 -12.20
CA VAL A 238 0.48 -8.60 -13.04
C VAL A 238 0.18 -8.24 -14.50
N GLN A 239 -0.92 -8.76 -15.07
CA GLN A 239 -1.28 -8.45 -16.47
C GLN A 239 -1.69 -6.99 -16.65
N GLY A 240 -2.30 -6.37 -15.64
CA GLY A 240 -2.63 -4.95 -15.64
C GLY A 240 -1.38 -4.07 -15.64
N GLY A 241 -0.42 -4.33 -14.78
CA GLY A 241 0.87 -3.64 -14.77
C GLY A 241 1.60 -3.76 -16.10
N LEU A 242 1.71 -4.98 -16.65
CA LEU A 242 2.30 -5.20 -17.99
C LEU A 242 1.52 -4.47 -19.09
N ARG A 243 0.19 -4.41 -18.99
CA ARG A 243 -0.63 -3.70 -19.96
C ARG A 243 -0.44 -2.18 -19.90
N ILE A 244 -0.31 -1.61 -18.71
CA ILE A 244 0.04 -0.20 -18.56
C ILE A 244 1.41 0.08 -19.17
N LEU A 245 2.43 -0.76 -18.91
CA LEU A 245 3.74 -0.65 -19.56
C LEU A 245 3.64 -0.64 -21.08
N ASP A 246 2.91 -1.61 -21.68
CA ASP A 246 2.68 -1.68 -23.13
C ASP A 246 2.09 -0.37 -23.69
N LYS A 247 1.30 0.34 -22.90
CA LYS A 247 0.64 1.59 -23.29
C LYS A 247 1.54 2.81 -23.07
N VAL A 248 2.29 2.86 -21.97
CA VAL A 248 3.25 3.94 -21.66
C VAL A 248 4.40 3.95 -22.69
N GLU A 249 4.90 2.78 -23.11
CA GLU A 249 5.91 2.67 -24.17
C GLU A 249 5.46 3.25 -25.52
N ARG A 250 4.15 3.28 -25.80
CA ARG A 250 3.57 3.73 -27.08
C ARG A 250 3.05 5.16 -27.04
N LYS A 251 2.87 5.72 -25.85
CA LYS A 251 2.31 7.05 -25.62
C LYS A 251 3.32 7.91 -24.89
N ASP A 252 3.19 9.22 -25.01
CA ASP A 252 4.04 10.15 -24.28
C ASP A 252 3.47 10.37 -22.87
N PRO A 253 4.05 9.78 -21.80
CA PRO A 253 3.54 9.91 -20.45
C PRO A 253 3.78 11.31 -19.85
N TRP A 254 4.62 12.14 -20.47
CA TRP A 254 4.83 13.53 -20.08
C TRP A 254 3.63 14.41 -20.41
N ARG A 255 2.82 14.01 -21.40
CA ARG A 255 1.66 14.78 -21.88
C ARG A 255 0.34 14.34 -21.29
N GLN A 256 0.17 13.04 -21.06
CA GLN A 256 -1.11 12.51 -20.60
C GLN A 256 -0.93 11.21 -19.81
N ARG A 257 -1.70 11.07 -18.74
CA ARG A 257 -1.82 9.84 -17.98
C ARG A 257 -2.44 8.73 -18.82
N THR A 258 -1.81 7.57 -18.83
CA THR A 258 -2.31 6.38 -19.53
C THR A 258 -3.12 5.52 -18.55
N THR A 259 -4.34 5.13 -18.93
CA THR A 259 -5.23 4.31 -18.10
C THR A 259 -5.66 3.03 -18.81
N LEU A 260 -6.12 2.03 -18.06
CA LEU A 260 -6.80 0.87 -18.61
C LEU A 260 -8.19 1.28 -19.12
N VAL A 261 -8.61 0.67 -20.23
CA VAL A 261 -9.94 0.85 -20.81
C VAL A 261 -10.62 -0.51 -20.96
N TRP A 262 -11.95 -0.53 -21.18
CA TRP A 262 -12.74 -1.74 -21.14
C TRP A 262 -12.20 -2.90 -22.00
N HIS A 263 -11.66 -2.63 -23.19
CA HIS A 263 -11.10 -3.66 -24.06
C HIS A 263 -9.75 -4.22 -23.56
N ASP A 264 -9.03 -3.51 -22.69
CA ASP A 264 -7.81 -4.03 -22.07
C ASP A 264 -8.13 -5.24 -21.17
N TRP A 265 -9.31 -5.24 -20.53
CA TRP A 265 -9.73 -6.32 -19.65
C TRP A 265 -9.84 -7.67 -20.36
N ALA A 266 -10.34 -7.69 -21.59
CA ALA A 266 -10.43 -8.94 -22.37
C ALA A 266 -9.04 -9.52 -22.64
N LEU A 267 -8.07 -8.67 -23.00
CA LEU A 267 -6.68 -9.08 -23.22
C LEU A 267 -6.01 -9.55 -21.92
N MET A 268 -6.23 -8.82 -20.82
CA MET A 268 -5.67 -9.16 -19.51
C MET A 268 -6.22 -10.49 -19.00
N LEU A 269 -7.53 -10.72 -19.09
CA LEU A 269 -8.16 -11.98 -18.74
C LEU A 269 -7.61 -13.15 -19.59
N TRP A 270 -7.52 -12.96 -20.91
CA TRP A 270 -6.94 -13.97 -21.78
C TRP A 270 -5.49 -14.30 -21.42
N ARG A 271 -4.64 -13.28 -21.23
CA ARG A 271 -3.24 -13.48 -20.81
C ARG A 271 -3.13 -14.13 -19.41
N ALA A 272 -4.00 -13.77 -18.47
CA ALA A 272 -4.04 -14.34 -17.11
C ALA A 272 -4.32 -15.86 -17.12
N LEU A 273 -5.17 -16.33 -18.04
CA LEU A 273 -5.47 -17.77 -18.21
C LEU A 273 -4.23 -18.57 -18.65
N TRP A 274 -3.35 -17.97 -19.45
CA TRP A 274 -2.19 -18.64 -20.02
C TRP A 274 -0.89 -18.40 -19.24
N MET A 275 -0.94 -17.76 -18.08
CA MET A 275 0.21 -17.68 -17.17
C MET A 275 0.53 -19.07 -16.64
N ARG A 276 1.68 -19.64 -17.09
CA ARG A 276 2.14 -20.97 -16.70
C ARG A 276 3.00 -20.89 -15.45
N ALA A 277 2.95 -21.94 -14.59
CA ALA A 277 3.98 -22.16 -13.59
C ALA A 277 5.29 -22.51 -14.34
N GLN A 278 6.33 -21.74 -14.07
CA GLN A 278 7.69 -22.05 -14.51
C GLN A 278 8.44 -22.79 -13.42
#